data_b841424c2c0778aae6f5b3acb1f09012
#
_entry.id   b841424c2c0778aae6f5b3acb1f09012
#
_cell.length_a   1.000
_cell.length_b   1.000
_cell.length_c   1.000
_cell.angle_alpha   90.00
_cell.angle_beta   90.00
_cell.angle_gamma   90.00
#
_symmetry.space_group_name_H-M   'P 1'
#
loop_
_entity.id
_entity.type
_entity.pdbx_description
1 polymer ?
#
loop_
_entity_poly.entity_id
_entity_poly.type
_entity_poly.pdbx_seq_one_letter_code
_entity_poly.pdbx_strand_id
1 'polypeptide(L)'
;MENNPYLFMNISILYRSAQKYFDKQLLPYSLGAGQLQFLLLIYENEGITMQKLASLGSFDKGTITKGIQKLEDLGYVVIKTSSQDKRARLLYTTEKTKNIIGDIYLIRREWWEKVSKSLPLQQKETFEQLLQVVAKEAGNFMDEQEQAIKFFGLQKLTLLDYPGKVACTLFTGGCNLRCPYCQNSDLVFLPENLVEISKDEVMDFLKKRQGVLEGICISGGEPLLHDELEPFLKEVKALGYQVKLDTNGTFPDKLRYLVENKLVDYVAMDIKNDLDHYFPTVGIQSMNLEALKQSVTYLLEGHCDYEFRTTCIKEFHTLENMQAIGKWIKGAKRFYLQNFVDRPSVLQPGLHGFSKEELEKFRECLLNDLEQVEIRGV
;
A
#
# COMPACT_ATOMS: atom_id res chain seq x y z
N MET A 1 26.25 -2.87 -23.30
CA MET A 1 25.31 -3.26 -24.38
C MET A 1 24.84 -1.99 -25.04
N GLU A 2 25.11 -1.79 -26.30
CA GLU A 2 24.55 -0.66 -27.04
C GLU A 2 23.02 -0.82 -27.04
N ASN A 3 22.31 0.18 -26.56
CA ASN A 3 20.85 0.23 -26.54
C ASN A 3 20.37 0.18 -28.00
N ASN A 4 19.77 -0.93 -28.44
CA ASN A 4 19.16 -0.98 -29.77
C ASN A 4 17.91 -0.05 -29.73
N PRO A 5 17.97 1.16 -30.34
CA PRO A 5 16.89 2.14 -30.26
C PRO A 5 15.62 1.67 -30.97
N TYR A 6 15.70 0.60 -31.76
CA TYR A 6 14.58 0.06 -32.52
C TYR A 6 13.83 -1.07 -31.83
N LEU A 7 14.30 -1.57 -30.67
CA LEU A 7 13.66 -2.70 -29.97
C LEU A 7 12.19 -2.43 -29.67
N PHE A 8 11.91 -1.35 -28.96
CA PHE A 8 10.53 -0.98 -28.59
C PHE A 8 9.67 -0.61 -29.81
N MET A 9 10.27 0.00 -30.84
CA MET A 9 9.60 0.28 -32.09
C MET A 9 9.16 -1.02 -32.78
N ASN A 10 10.03 -2.04 -32.82
CA ASN A 10 9.75 -3.33 -33.44
C ASN A 10 8.63 -4.07 -32.71
N ILE A 11 8.64 -4.09 -31.36
CA ILE A 11 7.57 -4.64 -30.53
C ILE A 11 6.25 -3.92 -30.84
N SER A 12 6.28 -2.59 -30.91
CA SER A 12 5.11 -1.76 -31.21
C SER A 12 4.56 -1.99 -32.62
N ILE A 13 5.42 -2.20 -33.62
CA ILE A 13 5.02 -2.53 -35.01
C ILE A 13 4.31 -3.90 -35.00
N LEU A 14 4.92 -4.90 -34.39
CA LEU A 14 4.36 -6.25 -34.33
C LEU A 14 2.97 -6.22 -33.68
N TYR A 15 2.83 -5.57 -32.52
CA TYR A 15 1.58 -5.45 -31.80
C TYR A 15 0.48 -4.74 -32.62
N ARG A 16 0.76 -3.54 -33.15
CA ARG A 16 -0.21 -2.78 -33.96
C ARG A 16 -0.62 -3.50 -35.23
N SER A 17 0.30 -4.22 -35.86
CA SER A 17 0.01 -5.01 -37.06
C SER A 17 -0.88 -6.20 -36.74
N ALA A 18 -0.64 -6.88 -35.62
CA ALA A 18 -1.51 -7.94 -35.10
C ALA A 18 -2.92 -7.43 -34.81
N GLN A 19 -3.04 -6.31 -34.10
CA GLN A 19 -4.33 -5.67 -33.82
C GLN A 19 -5.13 -5.41 -35.08
N LYS A 20 -4.53 -4.76 -36.09
CA LYS A 20 -5.21 -4.47 -37.37
C LYS A 20 -5.64 -5.73 -38.12
N TYR A 21 -4.83 -6.78 -38.08
CA TYR A 21 -5.16 -8.05 -38.71
C TYR A 21 -6.32 -8.72 -38.02
N PHE A 22 -6.26 -8.83 -36.71
CA PHE A 22 -7.33 -9.49 -35.92
C PHE A 22 -8.63 -8.71 -35.97
N ASP A 23 -8.62 -7.38 -35.87
CA ASP A 23 -9.81 -6.57 -36.01
C ASP A 23 -10.53 -6.83 -37.33
N LYS A 24 -9.78 -7.00 -38.44
CA LYS A 24 -10.35 -7.31 -39.74
C LYS A 24 -10.89 -8.73 -39.83
N GLN A 25 -10.17 -9.73 -39.32
CA GLN A 25 -10.55 -11.14 -39.43
C GLN A 25 -11.70 -11.51 -38.49
N LEU A 26 -11.85 -10.78 -37.38
CA LEU A 26 -12.87 -11.06 -36.36
C LEU A 26 -14.20 -10.30 -36.60
N LEU A 27 -14.29 -9.45 -37.63
CA LEU A 27 -15.54 -8.75 -38.02
C LEU A 27 -16.75 -9.68 -38.15
N PRO A 28 -16.67 -10.88 -38.77
CA PRO A 28 -17.82 -11.78 -38.92
C PRO A 28 -18.41 -12.23 -37.57
N TYR A 29 -17.61 -12.18 -36.50
CA TYR A 29 -17.97 -12.58 -35.14
C TYR A 29 -18.37 -11.38 -34.27
N SER A 30 -18.34 -10.16 -34.81
CA SER A 30 -18.53 -8.90 -34.05
C SER A 30 -17.51 -8.74 -32.90
N LEU A 31 -16.34 -9.37 -33.01
CA LEU A 31 -15.22 -9.30 -32.07
C LEU A 31 -14.14 -8.37 -32.62
N GLY A 32 -13.39 -7.78 -31.72
CA GLY A 32 -12.13 -7.07 -32.04
C GLY A 32 -10.94 -7.75 -31.39
N ALA A 33 -9.75 -7.32 -31.75
CA ALA A 33 -8.50 -7.85 -31.22
C ALA A 33 -8.42 -7.76 -29.67
N GLY A 34 -9.00 -6.71 -29.06
CA GLY A 34 -9.03 -6.56 -27.60
C GLY A 34 -9.88 -7.63 -26.89
N GLN A 35 -10.94 -8.14 -27.53
CA GLN A 35 -11.77 -9.22 -26.96
C GLN A 35 -11.16 -10.61 -27.19
N LEU A 36 -10.37 -10.76 -28.23
CA LEU A 36 -9.73 -12.03 -28.61
C LEU A 36 -8.93 -12.64 -27.46
N GLN A 37 -8.10 -11.84 -26.81
CA GLN A 37 -7.23 -12.32 -25.72
C GLN A 37 -8.05 -12.80 -24.52
N PHE A 38 -9.07 -12.05 -24.11
CA PHE A 38 -9.94 -12.43 -23.01
C PHE A 38 -10.71 -13.71 -23.33
N LEU A 39 -11.28 -13.82 -24.53
CA LEU A 39 -12.04 -14.98 -24.94
C LEU A 39 -11.20 -16.26 -24.89
N LEU A 40 -9.97 -16.21 -25.40
CA LEU A 40 -9.06 -17.36 -25.39
C LEU A 40 -8.61 -17.72 -23.98
N LEU A 41 -8.23 -16.75 -23.15
CA LEU A 41 -7.81 -17.00 -21.77
C LEU A 41 -8.95 -17.63 -20.94
N ILE A 42 -10.20 -17.22 -21.15
CA ILE A 42 -11.36 -17.81 -20.47
C ILE A 42 -11.61 -19.24 -20.99
N TYR A 43 -11.54 -19.45 -22.30
CA TYR A 43 -11.74 -20.77 -22.90
C TYR A 43 -10.70 -21.80 -22.43
N GLU A 44 -9.43 -21.38 -22.31
CA GLU A 44 -8.34 -22.24 -21.83
C GLU A 44 -8.40 -22.44 -20.29
N ASN A 45 -9.14 -21.58 -19.55
CA ASN A 45 -9.23 -21.60 -18.10
C ASN A 45 -10.69 -21.43 -17.62
N GLU A 46 -11.58 -22.34 -18.00
CA GLU A 46 -12.99 -22.29 -17.62
C GLU A 46 -13.19 -22.18 -16.10
N GLY A 47 -14.03 -21.24 -15.66
CA GLY A 47 -14.21 -20.94 -14.25
C GLY A 47 -13.17 -19.98 -13.65
N ILE A 48 -12.38 -19.33 -14.48
CA ILE A 48 -11.42 -18.32 -14.04
C ILE A 48 -12.12 -17.10 -13.42
N THR A 49 -11.53 -16.50 -12.38
CA THR A 49 -12.01 -15.24 -11.82
C THR A 49 -11.48 -14.04 -12.61
N MET A 50 -12.17 -12.87 -12.53
CA MET A 50 -11.67 -11.62 -13.14
C MET A 50 -10.29 -11.24 -12.61
N GLN A 51 -10.02 -11.44 -11.33
CA GLN A 51 -8.72 -11.16 -10.72
C GLN A 51 -7.61 -12.05 -11.29
N LYS A 52 -7.88 -13.35 -11.43
CA LYS A 52 -6.90 -14.27 -12.03
C LYS A 52 -6.67 -13.99 -13.50
N LEU A 53 -7.72 -13.59 -14.23
CA LEU A 53 -7.62 -13.16 -15.63
C LEU A 53 -6.73 -11.90 -15.76
N ALA A 54 -6.87 -10.94 -14.82
CA ALA A 54 -6.01 -9.77 -14.72
C ALA A 54 -4.54 -10.15 -14.62
N SER A 55 -4.21 -11.02 -13.67
CA SER A 55 -2.83 -11.42 -13.40
C SER A 55 -2.20 -12.24 -14.55
N LEU A 56 -2.99 -13.01 -15.32
CA LEU A 56 -2.46 -13.79 -16.45
C LEU A 56 -2.01 -12.92 -17.63
N GLY A 57 -2.61 -11.77 -17.82
CA GLY A 57 -2.33 -10.89 -18.96
C GLY A 57 -1.84 -9.50 -18.58
N SER A 58 -1.54 -9.25 -17.29
CA SER A 58 -1.16 -7.94 -16.75
C SER A 58 -2.12 -6.83 -17.20
N PHE A 59 -3.44 -7.11 -17.11
CA PHE A 59 -4.47 -6.17 -17.51
C PHE A 59 -4.97 -5.36 -16.33
N ASP A 60 -5.22 -4.07 -16.54
CA ASP A 60 -5.90 -3.23 -15.55
C ASP A 60 -7.38 -3.63 -15.37
N LYS A 61 -7.92 -3.37 -14.17
CA LYS A 61 -9.27 -3.73 -13.78
C LYS A 61 -10.36 -3.12 -14.68
N GLY A 62 -10.14 -1.89 -15.19
CA GLY A 62 -11.09 -1.20 -16.05
C GLY A 62 -11.17 -1.85 -17.43
N THR A 63 -10.02 -2.21 -18.00
CA THR A 63 -9.93 -2.90 -19.30
C THR A 63 -10.60 -4.26 -19.26
N ILE A 64 -10.37 -5.05 -18.20
CA ILE A 64 -11.03 -6.36 -18.03
C ILE A 64 -12.53 -6.18 -17.91
N THR A 65 -12.99 -5.30 -17.04
CA THR A 65 -14.43 -5.11 -16.80
C THR A 65 -15.16 -4.75 -18.10
N LYS A 66 -14.62 -3.83 -18.90
CA LYS A 66 -15.20 -3.46 -20.20
C LYS A 66 -15.13 -4.58 -21.23
N GLY A 67 -14.00 -5.29 -21.29
CA GLY A 67 -13.80 -6.40 -22.22
C GLY A 67 -14.74 -7.58 -21.94
N ILE A 68 -14.89 -7.98 -20.69
CA ILE A 68 -15.79 -9.06 -20.25
C ILE A 68 -17.26 -8.67 -20.47
N GLN A 69 -17.66 -7.44 -20.10
CA GLN A 69 -19.01 -6.98 -20.35
C GLN A 69 -19.36 -7.07 -21.83
N LYS A 70 -18.48 -6.63 -22.73
CA LYS A 70 -18.71 -6.75 -24.17
C LYS A 70 -18.82 -8.19 -24.65
N LEU A 71 -18.01 -9.11 -24.12
CA LEU A 71 -18.12 -10.55 -24.44
C LEU A 71 -19.41 -11.18 -23.93
N GLU A 72 -19.89 -10.76 -22.76
CA GLU A 72 -21.17 -11.15 -22.17
C GLU A 72 -22.34 -10.63 -23.02
N ASP A 73 -22.33 -9.34 -23.37
CA ASP A 73 -23.37 -8.71 -24.23
C ASP A 73 -23.46 -9.38 -25.60
N LEU A 74 -22.33 -9.83 -26.14
CA LEU A 74 -22.27 -10.58 -27.39
C LEU A 74 -22.63 -12.07 -27.23
N GLY A 75 -22.82 -12.55 -26.02
CA GLY A 75 -23.19 -13.93 -25.71
C GLY A 75 -22.06 -14.94 -25.86
N TYR A 76 -20.79 -14.53 -25.81
CA TYR A 76 -19.64 -15.42 -25.87
C TYR A 76 -19.20 -15.93 -24.51
N VAL A 77 -19.44 -15.16 -23.46
CA VAL A 77 -19.06 -15.47 -22.07
C VAL A 77 -20.28 -15.35 -21.17
N VAL A 78 -20.31 -16.14 -20.10
CA VAL A 78 -21.32 -16.06 -19.04
C VAL A 78 -20.62 -15.98 -17.69
N ILE A 79 -21.15 -15.12 -16.81
CA ILE A 79 -20.65 -14.94 -15.45
C ILE A 79 -21.52 -15.73 -14.49
N LYS A 80 -20.90 -16.62 -13.68
CA LYS A 80 -21.59 -17.38 -12.64
C LYS A 80 -21.03 -17.05 -11.27
N THR A 81 -21.89 -17.01 -10.25
CA THR A 81 -21.46 -16.87 -8.86
C THR A 81 -20.91 -18.21 -8.36
N SER A 82 -19.78 -18.20 -7.68
CA SER A 82 -19.22 -19.41 -7.07
C SER A 82 -20.15 -19.98 -5.99
N SER A 83 -20.29 -21.29 -5.95
CA SER A 83 -21.02 -21.99 -4.89
C SER A 83 -20.25 -22.02 -3.56
N GLN A 84 -18.92 -21.89 -3.61
CA GLN A 84 -18.06 -21.91 -2.43
C GLN A 84 -17.85 -20.51 -1.82
N ASP A 85 -17.76 -19.48 -2.67
CA ASP A 85 -17.66 -18.06 -2.24
C ASP A 85 -18.63 -17.21 -3.06
N LYS A 86 -19.71 -16.79 -2.43
CA LYS A 86 -20.75 -15.95 -3.06
C LYS A 86 -20.25 -14.59 -3.58
N ARG A 87 -19.04 -14.18 -3.21
CA ARG A 87 -18.40 -12.93 -3.70
C ARG A 87 -17.61 -13.17 -4.99
N ALA A 88 -17.21 -14.42 -5.26
CA ALA A 88 -16.40 -14.75 -6.42
C ALA A 88 -17.30 -14.92 -7.67
N ARG A 89 -16.97 -14.17 -8.72
CA ARG A 89 -17.57 -14.27 -10.05
C ARG A 89 -16.67 -15.08 -10.95
N LEU A 90 -17.18 -16.19 -11.47
CA LEU A 90 -16.46 -17.13 -12.32
C LEU A 90 -16.91 -16.94 -13.77
N LEU A 91 -15.95 -16.92 -14.69
CA LEU A 91 -16.14 -16.70 -16.11
C LEU A 91 -16.13 -18.04 -16.84
N TYR A 92 -17.10 -18.25 -17.71
CA TYR A 92 -17.23 -19.45 -18.54
C TYR A 92 -17.54 -19.07 -19.97
N THR A 93 -17.06 -19.83 -20.93
CA THR A 93 -17.46 -19.68 -22.33
C THR A 93 -18.83 -20.31 -22.59
N THR A 94 -19.50 -19.84 -23.61
CA THR A 94 -20.82 -20.39 -24.06
C THR A 94 -20.65 -21.36 -25.25
N GLU A 95 -21.72 -22.06 -25.62
CA GLU A 95 -21.74 -22.86 -26.84
C GLU A 95 -21.45 -22.00 -28.10
N LYS A 96 -21.85 -20.74 -28.11
CA LYS A 96 -21.49 -19.79 -29.19
C LYS A 96 -19.99 -19.68 -29.35
N THR A 97 -19.24 -19.61 -28.27
CA THR A 97 -17.76 -19.58 -28.30
C THR A 97 -17.21 -20.90 -28.84
N LYS A 98 -17.70 -22.02 -28.36
CA LYS A 98 -17.23 -23.34 -28.77
C LYS A 98 -17.38 -23.57 -30.28
N ASN A 99 -18.44 -23.00 -30.89
CA ASN A 99 -18.68 -23.09 -32.32
C ASN A 99 -17.70 -22.30 -33.18
N ILE A 100 -17.07 -21.26 -32.65
CA ILE A 100 -16.15 -20.39 -33.41
C ILE A 100 -14.69 -20.54 -32.99
N ILE A 101 -14.39 -21.22 -31.90
CA ILE A 101 -13.04 -21.24 -31.31
C ILE A 101 -12.02 -21.86 -32.28
N GLY A 102 -12.42 -22.84 -33.08
CA GLY A 102 -11.57 -23.45 -34.10
C GLY A 102 -11.12 -22.41 -35.16
N ASP A 103 -12.05 -21.59 -35.63
CA ASP A 103 -11.75 -20.52 -36.61
C ASP A 103 -10.82 -19.47 -35.99
N ILE A 104 -11.02 -19.14 -34.71
CA ILE A 104 -10.17 -18.20 -34.01
C ILE A 104 -8.73 -18.70 -33.89
N TYR A 105 -8.53 -19.98 -33.58
CA TYR A 105 -7.18 -20.57 -33.56
C TYR A 105 -6.55 -20.61 -34.96
N LEU A 106 -7.34 -20.85 -36.01
CA LEU A 106 -6.86 -20.79 -37.40
C LEU A 106 -6.40 -19.38 -37.77
N ILE A 107 -7.18 -18.34 -37.47
CA ILE A 107 -6.84 -16.93 -37.70
C ILE A 107 -5.52 -16.56 -37.00
N ARG A 108 -5.34 -16.99 -35.74
CA ARG A 108 -4.09 -16.75 -34.99
C ARG A 108 -2.89 -17.43 -35.62
N ARG A 109 -3.05 -18.72 -36.01
CA ARG A 109 -2.00 -19.49 -36.66
C ARG A 109 -1.59 -18.90 -38.00
N GLU A 110 -2.57 -18.52 -38.83
CA GLU A 110 -2.27 -17.86 -40.13
C GLU A 110 -1.49 -16.56 -39.98
N TRP A 111 -1.85 -15.74 -39.02
CA TRP A 111 -1.10 -14.53 -38.67
C TRP A 111 0.36 -14.87 -38.38
N TRP A 112 0.57 -15.79 -37.46
CA TRP A 112 1.91 -16.15 -37.01
C TRP A 112 2.76 -16.76 -38.12
N GLU A 113 2.21 -17.66 -38.89
CA GLU A 113 2.88 -18.27 -40.04
C GLU A 113 3.31 -17.22 -41.09
N LYS A 114 2.46 -16.22 -41.35
CA LYS A 114 2.75 -15.15 -42.31
C LYS A 114 3.86 -14.21 -41.84
N VAL A 115 3.82 -13.78 -40.60
CA VAL A 115 4.80 -12.82 -40.08
C VAL A 115 6.14 -13.45 -39.75
N SER A 116 6.16 -14.74 -39.45
CA SER A 116 7.37 -15.49 -39.12
C SER A 116 7.92 -16.32 -40.30
N LYS A 117 7.36 -16.16 -41.52
CA LYS A 117 7.69 -16.99 -42.70
C LYS A 117 9.18 -17.05 -43.05
N SER A 118 9.93 -15.99 -42.75
CA SER A 118 11.37 -15.88 -43.04
C SER A 118 12.27 -16.52 -41.99
N LEU A 119 11.69 -17.01 -40.88
CA LEU A 119 12.44 -17.67 -39.81
C LEU A 119 12.41 -19.20 -40.00
N PRO A 120 13.57 -19.88 -39.88
CA PRO A 120 13.61 -21.35 -39.77
C PRO A 120 12.79 -21.83 -38.55
N LEU A 121 12.24 -23.04 -38.60
CA LEU A 121 11.37 -23.60 -37.54
C LEU A 121 12.00 -23.48 -36.14
N GLN A 122 13.23 -23.91 -35.98
CA GLN A 122 13.94 -23.86 -34.71
C GLN A 122 14.09 -22.43 -34.18
N GLN A 123 14.27 -21.43 -35.05
CA GLN A 123 14.33 -20.01 -34.62
C GLN A 123 12.95 -19.48 -34.23
N LYS A 124 11.87 -19.94 -34.86
CA LYS A 124 10.50 -19.61 -34.44
C LYS A 124 10.22 -20.08 -33.03
N GLU A 125 10.48 -21.37 -32.76
CA GLU A 125 10.28 -21.96 -31.44
C GLU A 125 11.12 -21.24 -30.36
N THR A 126 12.40 -20.96 -30.67
CA THR A 126 13.27 -20.21 -29.76
C THR A 126 12.75 -18.81 -29.49
N PHE A 127 12.28 -18.11 -30.53
CA PHE A 127 11.72 -16.76 -30.39
C PHE A 127 10.47 -16.76 -29.51
N GLU A 128 9.54 -17.72 -29.73
CA GLU A 128 8.33 -17.85 -28.91
C GLU A 128 8.66 -18.07 -27.44
N GLN A 129 9.62 -18.96 -27.14
CA GLN A 129 10.08 -19.23 -25.78
C GLN A 129 10.71 -18.00 -25.12
N LEU A 130 11.61 -17.32 -25.82
CA LEU A 130 12.26 -16.11 -25.31
C LEU A 130 11.27 -14.97 -25.11
N LEU A 131 10.33 -14.78 -26.03
CA LEU A 131 9.28 -13.77 -25.91
C LEU A 131 8.40 -14.04 -24.68
N GLN A 132 8.04 -15.31 -24.43
CA GLN A 132 7.28 -15.69 -23.25
C GLN A 132 8.02 -15.40 -21.93
N VAL A 133 9.34 -15.68 -21.89
CA VAL A 133 10.16 -15.36 -20.71
C VAL A 133 10.20 -13.85 -20.46
N VAL A 134 10.51 -13.07 -21.51
CA VAL A 134 10.62 -11.60 -21.39
C VAL A 134 9.26 -10.97 -21.03
N ALA A 135 8.16 -11.45 -21.62
CA ALA A 135 6.82 -10.95 -21.28
C ALA A 135 6.44 -11.25 -19.83
N LYS A 136 6.80 -12.45 -19.33
CA LYS A 136 6.57 -12.82 -17.92
C LYS A 136 7.37 -11.94 -16.97
N GLU A 137 8.67 -11.73 -17.27
CA GLU A 137 9.50 -10.86 -16.43
C GLU A 137 9.02 -9.40 -16.45
N ALA A 138 8.54 -8.91 -17.62
CA ALA A 138 7.94 -7.58 -17.70
C ALA A 138 6.67 -7.46 -16.82
N GLY A 139 5.82 -8.48 -16.82
CA GLY A 139 4.65 -8.54 -15.93
C GLY A 139 5.04 -8.53 -14.45
N ASN A 140 5.97 -9.41 -14.06
CA ASN A 140 6.47 -9.48 -12.68
C ASN A 140 7.07 -8.13 -12.23
N PHE A 141 7.87 -7.50 -13.09
CA PHE A 141 8.47 -6.19 -12.80
C PHE A 141 7.41 -5.11 -12.54
N MET A 142 6.34 -5.08 -13.33
CA MET A 142 5.25 -4.13 -13.13
C MET A 142 4.46 -4.42 -11.86
N ASP A 143 4.17 -5.70 -11.58
CA ASP A 143 3.51 -6.12 -10.34
C ASP A 143 4.33 -5.75 -9.10
N GLU A 144 5.66 -5.93 -9.14
CA GLU A 144 6.58 -5.50 -8.07
C GLU A 144 6.57 -3.97 -7.87
N GLN A 145 6.50 -3.20 -8.95
CA GLN A 145 6.39 -1.73 -8.87
C GLN A 145 5.04 -1.28 -8.29
N GLU A 146 3.94 -1.92 -8.68
CA GLU A 146 2.60 -1.63 -8.14
C GLU A 146 2.45 -2.02 -6.68
N GLN A 147 3.13 -3.09 -6.24
CA GLN A 147 3.15 -3.57 -4.87
C GLN A 147 4.21 -2.87 -4.00
N ALA A 148 5.07 -2.01 -4.55
CA ALA A 148 6.06 -1.29 -3.76
C ALA A 148 5.39 -0.29 -2.83
N ILE A 149 5.95 -0.15 -1.61
CA ILE A 149 5.50 0.88 -0.67
C ILE A 149 5.65 2.27 -1.28
N LYS A 150 4.63 3.11 -1.12
CA LYS A 150 4.57 4.47 -1.62
C LYS A 150 4.67 5.46 -0.47
N PHE A 151 5.44 6.52 -0.70
CA PHE A 151 5.57 7.61 0.25
C PHE A 151 4.99 8.90 -0.34
N PHE A 152 4.45 9.75 0.51
CA PHE A 152 3.81 11.00 0.13
C PHE A 152 4.47 12.22 0.78
N GLY A 153 5.61 11.98 1.43
CA GLY A 153 6.44 13.04 1.99
C GLY A 153 7.79 12.49 2.41
N LEU A 154 8.80 13.34 2.26
CA LEU A 154 10.18 13.11 2.72
C LEU A 154 10.73 14.37 3.36
N GLN A 155 10.84 14.36 4.68
CA GLN A 155 11.64 15.34 5.41
C GLN A 155 13.09 14.87 5.44
N LYS A 156 13.92 15.48 4.61
CA LYS A 156 15.29 15.01 4.32
C LYS A 156 16.25 15.05 5.52
N LEU A 157 15.91 15.84 6.54
CA LEU A 157 16.70 15.98 7.78
C LEU A 157 15.80 16.35 8.94
N THR A 158 15.92 15.62 10.04
CA THR A 158 15.29 15.93 11.31
C THR A 158 16.24 15.60 12.46
N LEU A 159 16.18 16.43 13.53
CA LEU A 159 16.85 16.21 14.81
C LEU A 159 15.85 15.95 15.94
N LEU A 160 14.55 15.96 15.61
CA LEU A 160 13.45 15.91 16.59
C LEU A 160 12.65 14.60 16.50
N ASP A 161 12.48 14.07 15.29
CA ASP A 161 11.56 12.93 15.09
C ASP A 161 12.15 11.59 15.56
N TYR A 162 13.47 11.48 15.63
CA TYR A 162 14.14 10.31 16.18
C TYR A 162 15.03 10.74 17.37
N PRO A 163 14.67 10.37 18.63
CA PRO A 163 15.43 10.79 19.79
C PRO A 163 16.93 10.45 19.71
N GLY A 164 17.79 11.46 19.84
CA GLY A 164 19.24 11.29 19.85
C GLY A 164 19.89 10.90 18.54
N LYS A 165 19.19 11.00 17.40
CA LYS A 165 19.69 10.64 16.07
C LYS A 165 19.51 11.76 15.06
N VAL A 166 20.47 11.85 14.16
CA VAL A 166 20.31 12.60 12.91
C VAL A 166 19.55 11.70 11.93
N ALA A 167 18.32 12.06 11.60
CA ALA A 167 17.44 11.18 10.83
C ALA A 167 16.74 11.91 9.68
N CYS A 168 16.04 11.18 8.83
CA CYS A 168 15.00 11.70 7.93
C CYS A 168 13.65 11.09 8.32
N THR A 169 12.55 11.73 7.89
CA THR A 169 11.20 11.23 8.13
C THR A 169 10.52 10.95 6.80
N LEU A 170 9.98 9.74 6.66
CA LEU A 170 9.19 9.28 5.52
C LEU A 170 7.73 9.19 5.94
N PHE A 171 6.84 9.66 5.07
CA PHE A 171 5.41 9.69 5.34
C PHE A 171 4.65 8.75 4.39
N THR A 172 4.05 7.70 4.95
CA THR A 172 3.15 6.79 4.21
C THR A 172 1.76 7.40 4.06
N GLY A 173 1.02 6.95 3.05
CA GLY A 173 -0.38 7.35 2.85
C GLY A 173 -1.36 6.33 3.40
N GLY A 174 -2.60 6.78 3.62
CA GLY A 174 -3.67 5.96 4.19
C GLY A 174 -3.60 5.85 5.71
N CYS A 175 -4.77 5.86 6.34
CA CYS A 175 -4.93 5.62 7.77
C CYS A 175 -6.25 4.91 8.01
N ASN A 176 -6.32 4.03 8.99
CA ASN A 176 -7.55 3.37 9.42
C ASN A 176 -8.35 4.19 10.44
N LEU A 177 -7.80 5.32 10.92
CA LEU A 177 -8.47 6.27 11.81
C LEU A 177 -8.87 7.55 11.03
N ARG A 178 -9.77 8.34 11.63
CA ARG A 178 -10.30 9.61 11.08
C ARG A 178 -10.32 10.70 12.14
N CYS A 179 -9.21 10.79 12.91
CA CYS A 179 -9.10 11.73 14.03
C CYS A 179 -9.44 13.15 13.58
N PRO A 180 -10.41 13.84 14.19
CA PRO A 180 -10.82 15.19 13.80
C PRO A 180 -9.67 16.20 13.81
N TYR A 181 -8.71 16.02 14.69
CA TYR A 181 -7.52 16.85 14.86
C TYR A 181 -6.29 16.40 14.05
N CYS A 182 -6.47 15.51 13.07
CA CYS A 182 -5.36 15.03 12.26
C CYS A 182 -4.75 16.19 11.47
N GLN A 183 -3.46 16.46 11.71
CA GLN A 183 -2.71 17.52 11.01
C GLN A 183 -2.21 17.09 9.62
N ASN A 184 -2.31 15.80 9.31
CA ASN A 184 -1.90 15.18 8.06
C ASN A 184 -3.11 14.64 7.28
N SER A 185 -4.18 15.44 7.16
CA SER A 185 -5.43 14.99 6.51
C SER A 185 -5.23 14.51 5.08
N ASP A 186 -4.31 15.13 4.33
CA ASP A 186 -3.99 14.72 2.96
C ASP A 186 -3.41 13.29 2.91
N LEU A 187 -2.66 12.88 3.94
CA LEU A 187 -2.15 11.52 4.05
C LEU A 187 -3.23 10.50 4.43
N VAL A 188 -4.36 10.95 4.98
CA VAL A 188 -5.49 10.07 5.32
C VAL A 188 -6.38 9.80 4.11
N PHE A 189 -6.63 10.82 3.27
CA PHE A 189 -7.58 10.76 2.16
C PHE A 189 -6.93 10.59 0.79
N LEU A 190 -5.63 10.88 0.64
CA LEU A 190 -4.83 10.73 -0.57
C LEU A 190 -5.50 11.40 -1.79
N PRO A 191 -5.61 12.72 -1.83
CA PRO A 191 -6.17 13.42 -2.98
C PRO A 191 -5.34 13.13 -4.24
N GLU A 192 -5.98 13.09 -5.42
CA GLU A 192 -5.37 12.70 -6.70
C GLU A 192 -4.13 13.52 -7.09
N ASN A 193 -4.01 14.75 -6.60
CA ASN A 193 -2.88 15.63 -6.86
C ASN A 193 -1.73 15.50 -5.84
N LEU A 194 -1.81 14.59 -4.90
CA LEU A 194 -0.74 14.38 -3.92
C LEU A 194 0.45 13.71 -4.61
N VAL A 195 1.62 14.34 -4.47
CA VAL A 195 2.84 13.85 -5.11
C VAL A 195 3.33 12.58 -4.42
N GLU A 196 3.42 11.52 -5.19
CA GLU A 196 3.98 10.24 -4.76
C GLU A 196 5.51 10.26 -4.91
N ILE A 197 6.20 9.70 -3.93
CA ILE A 197 7.63 9.44 -3.94
C ILE A 197 7.81 7.92 -3.98
N SER A 198 8.43 7.42 -5.03
CA SER A 198 8.63 5.98 -5.20
C SER A 198 9.64 5.42 -4.18
N LYS A 199 9.52 4.13 -3.91
CA LYS A 199 10.50 3.40 -3.09
C LYS A 199 11.93 3.61 -3.61
N ASP A 200 12.12 3.55 -4.92
CA ASP A 200 13.45 3.67 -5.54
C ASP A 200 14.06 5.06 -5.32
N GLU A 201 13.26 6.13 -5.45
CA GLU A 201 13.72 7.49 -5.13
C GLU A 201 14.15 7.64 -3.68
N VAL A 202 13.40 7.03 -2.75
CA VAL A 202 13.75 7.01 -1.32
C VAL A 202 15.04 6.21 -1.10
N MET A 203 15.16 5.01 -1.69
CA MET A 203 16.36 4.18 -1.53
C MET A 203 17.60 4.86 -2.11
N ASP A 204 17.48 5.54 -3.24
CA ASP A 204 18.59 6.32 -3.82
C ASP A 204 18.99 7.52 -2.96
N PHE A 205 18.02 8.18 -2.34
CA PHE A 205 18.30 9.22 -1.35
C PHE A 205 19.05 8.64 -0.14
N LEU A 206 18.58 7.52 0.43
CA LEU A 206 19.21 6.88 1.59
C LEU A 206 20.63 6.43 1.28
N LYS A 207 20.89 5.78 0.13
CA LYS A 207 22.25 5.40 -0.30
C LYS A 207 23.20 6.59 -0.35
N LYS A 208 22.75 7.75 -0.83
CA LYS A 208 23.55 9.00 -0.89
C LYS A 208 23.77 9.64 0.48
N ARG A 209 23.04 9.26 1.51
CA ARG A 209 23.10 9.82 2.86
C ARG A 209 23.73 8.90 3.90
N GLN A 210 24.25 7.73 3.50
CA GLN A 210 25.00 6.86 4.40
C GLN A 210 26.19 7.63 5.02
N GLY A 211 26.41 7.45 6.32
CA GLY A 211 27.44 8.15 7.09
C GLY A 211 27.08 9.59 7.49
N VAL A 212 25.94 10.13 7.02
CA VAL A 212 25.41 11.44 7.44
C VAL A 212 24.16 11.25 8.30
N LEU A 213 23.20 10.48 7.82
CA LEU A 213 22.02 10.09 8.60
C LEU A 213 22.33 8.80 9.38
N GLU A 214 21.89 8.77 10.63
CA GLU A 214 22.00 7.59 11.53
C GLU A 214 20.75 6.73 11.49
N GLY A 215 19.59 7.34 11.20
CA GLY A 215 18.31 6.65 11.20
C GLY A 215 17.27 7.24 10.29
N ILE A 216 16.15 6.52 10.20
CA ILE A 216 14.92 6.96 9.52
C ILE A 216 13.76 6.88 10.50
N CYS A 217 12.81 7.80 10.38
CA CYS A 217 11.51 7.73 11.01
C CYS A 217 10.47 7.41 9.94
N ILE A 218 9.66 6.37 10.15
CA ILE A 218 8.51 6.04 9.32
C ILE A 218 7.26 6.52 10.03
N SER A 219 6.54 7.43 9.39
CA SER A 219 5.35 8.09 9.92
C SER A 219 4.29 8.24 8.81
N GLY A 220 3.35 9.18 8.96
CA GLY A 220 2.39 9.52 7.90
C GLY A 220 0.94 9.32 8.30
N GLY A 221 0.20 8.47 7.57
CA GLY A 221 -1.09 7.94 8.00
C GLY A 221 -0.90 6.87 9.07
N GLU A 222 -1.07 5.60 8.72
CA GLU A 222 -0.66 4.46 9.56
C GLU A 222 0.28 3.55 8.77
N PRO A 223 1.58 3.55 9.07
CA PRO A 223 2.55 2.74 8.32
C PRO A 223 2.26 1.24 8.35
N LEU A 224 1.71 0.72 9.44
CA LEU A 224 1.41 -0.70 9.59
C LEU A 224 0.20 -1.18 8.76
N LEU A 225 -0.47 -0.29 8.02
CA LEU A 225 -1.44 -0.67 6.98
C LEU A 225 -0.79 -1.40 5.80
N HIS A 226 0.49 -1.10 5.51
CA HIS A 226 1.20 -1.54 4.33
C HIS A 226 1.97 -2.84 4.58
N ASP A 227 1.64 -3.90 3.84
CA ASP A 227 2.40 -5.18 3.89
C ASP A 227 3.80 -5.02 3.29
N GLU A 228 3.95 -4.08 2.36
CA GLU A 228 5.19 -3.72 1.67
C GLU A 228 6.20 -3.00 2.58
N LEU A 229 5.79 -2.60 3.79
CA LEU A 229 6.68 -1.97 4.76
C LEU A 229 7.82 -2.90 5.20
N GLU A 230 7.50 -4.17 5.42
CA GLU A 230 8.51 -5.17 5.85
C GLU A 230 9.67 -5.32 4.85
N PRO A 231 9.46 -5.62 3.55
CA PRO A 231 10.55 -5.72 2.59
C PRO A 231 11.32 -4.41 2.44
N PHE A 232 10.68 -3.25 2.49
CA PHE A 232 11.36 -1.95 2.48
C PHE A 232 12.29 -1.79 3.70
N LEU A 233 11.81 -2.11 4.91
CA LEU A 233 12.62 -2.01 6.12
C LEU A 233 13.83 -2.95 6.10
N LYS A 234 13.73 -4.14 5.52
CA LYS A 234 14.88 -5.04 5.31
C LYS A 234 15.97 -4.39 4.47
N GLU A 235 15.60 -3.71 3.39
CA GLU A 235 16.55 -2.99 2.54
C GLU A 235 17.19 -1.80 3.29
N VAL A 236 16.40 -1.06 4.04
CA VAL A 236 16.88 0.05 4.90
C VAL A 236 17.87 -0.44 5.96
N LYS A 237 17.55 -1.55 6.63
CA LYS A 237 18.45 -2.17 7.62
C LYS A 237 19.75 -2.68 6.99
N ALA A 238 19.69 -3.18 5.75
CA ALA A 238 20.88 -3.60 5.01
C ALA A 238 21.82 -2.41 4.67
N LEU A 239 21.30 -1.17 4.58
CA LEU A 239 22.10 0.05 4.46
C LEU A 239 22.72 0.51 5.81
N GLY A 240 22.36 -0.12 6.93
CA GLY A 240 22.91 0.17 8.26
C GLY A 240 22.11 1.22 9.05
N TYR A 241 20.93 1.66 8.60
CA TYR A 241 20.11 2.61 9.31
C TYR A 241 19.39 2.03 10.52
N GLN A 242 19.22 2.85 11.55
CA GLN A 242 18.25 2.60 12.61
C GLN A 242 16.86 3.08 12.17
N VAL A 243 15.83 2.37 12.61
CA VAL A 243 14.44 2.62 12.20
C VAL A 243 13.59 2.98 13.41
N LYS A 244 12.94 4.14 13.37
CA LYS A 244 11.86 4.52 14.26
C LYS A 244 10.53 4.38 13.52
N LEU A 245 9.56 3.79 14.19
CA LEU A 245 8.20 3.64 13.71
C LEU A 245 7.23 4.47 14.55
N ASP A 246 6.49 5.37 13.90
CA ASP A 246 5.33 6.04 14.47
C ASP A 246 4.08 5.24 14.13
N THR A 247 3.25 4.87 15.11
CA THR A 247 2.05 4.06 14.88
C THR A 247 0.90 4.44 15.81
N ASN A 248 -0.32 4.21 15.36
CA ASN A 248 -1.52 4.32 16.19
C ASN A 248 -1.80 3.05 17.02
N GLY A 249 -0.99 2.00 16.88
CA GLY A 249 -1.04 0.79 17.69
C GLY A 249 -2.14 -0.21 17.35
N THR A 250 -2.87 -0.03 16.26
CA THR A 250 -4.01 -0.92 15.92
C THR A 250 -3.61 -2.25 15.27
N PHE A 251 -2.31 -2.46 15.01
CA PHE A 251 -1.76 -3.66 14.35
C PHE A 251 -0.72 -4.38 15.22
N PRO A 252 -1.11 -5.00 16.35
CA PRO A 252 -0.18 -5.58 17.31
C PRO A 252 0.70 -6.70 16.74
N ASP A 253 0.16 -7.55 15.86
CA ASP A 253 0.91 -8.66 15.28
C ASP A 253 2.02 -8.17 14.33
N LYS A 254 1.73 -7.16 13.49
CA LYS A 254 2.73 -6.54 12.62
C LYS A 254 3.79 -5.79 13.43
N LEU A 255 3.37 -5.03 14.46
CA LEU A 255 4.27 -4.34 15.36
C LEU A 255 5.26 -5.31 16.02
N ARG A 256 4.73 -6.38 16.63
CA ARG A 256 5.53 -7.44 17.25
C ARG A 256 6.51 -8.06 16.27
N TYR A 257 6.02 -8.46 15.09
CA TYR A 257 6.83 -9.06 14.06
C TYR A 257 8.03 -8.19 13.65
N LEU A 258 7.80 -6.90 13.40
CA LEU A 258 8.85 -5.96 12.99
C LEU A 258 9.90 -5.75 14.09
N VAL A 259 9.49 -5.67 15.35
CA VAL A 259 10.41 -5.52 16.50
C VAL A 259 11.22 -6.81 16.73
N GLU A 260 10.57 -7.97 16.78
CA GLU A 260 11.22 -9.26 17.00
C GLU A 260 12.26 -9.60 15.91
N ASN A 261 11.97 -9.19 14.65
CA ASN A 261 12.90 -9.36 13.53
C ASN A 261 13.93 -8.22 13.40
N LYS A 262 14.02 -7.31 14.39
CA LYS A 262 14.98 -6.19 14.45
C LYS A 262 14.89 -5.26 13.23
N LEU A 263 13.70 -5.13 12.65
CA LEU A 263 13.43 -4.21 11.56
C LEU A 263 13.05 -2.81 12.07
N VAL A 264 12.62 -2.72 13.34
CA VAL A 264 12.32 -1.48 14.06
C VAL A 264 13.11 -1.46 15.35
N ASP A 265 13.82 -0.35 15.59
CA ASP A 265 14.68 -0.14 16.77
C ASP A 265 13.99 0.73 17.84
N TYR A 266 13.04 1.57 17.43
CA TYR A 266 12.32 2.49 18.31
C TYR A 266 10.87 2.62 17.87
N VAL A 267 9.93 2.60 18.82
CA VAL A 267 8.50 2.76 18.54
C VAL A 267 7.96 4.00 19.25
N ALA A 268 7.30 4.89 18.51
CA ALA A 268 6.46 5.93 19.09
C ALA A 268 4.99 5.59 18.83
N MET A 269 4.28 5.19 19.87
CA MET A 269 2.87 4.83 19.77
C MET A 269 1.98 5.94 20.30
N ASP A 270 1.01 6.33 19.48
CA ASP A 270 0.03 7.33 19.87
C ASP A 270 -1.11 6.71 20.69
N ILE A 271 -1.27 7.14 21.93
CA ILE A 271 -2.45 6.91 22.77
C ILE A 271 -3.40 8.08 22.52
N LYS A 272 -4.50 7.82 21.82
CA LYS A 272 -5.39 8.93 21.39
C LYS A 272 -6.32 9.44 22.49
N ASN A 273 -6.78 8.58 23.38
CA ASN A 273 -7.53 8.90 24.60
C ASN A 273 -7.56 7.67 25.53
N ASP A 274 -8.29 7.74 26.65
CA ASP A 274 -8.68 6.56 27.40
C ASP A 274 -9.63 5.65 26.59
N LEU A 275 -9.80 4.42 27.05
CA LEU A 275 -10.52 3.40 26.27
C LEU A 275 -12.02 3.72 26.13
N ASP A 276 -12.63 4.41 27.09
CA ASP A 276 -14.06 4.73 27.06
C ASP A 276 -14.38 5.87 26.10
N HIS A 277 -13.43 6.78 25.87
CA HIS A 277 -13.56 7.95 24.99
C HIS A 277 -12.80 7.79 23.67
N TYR A 278 -12.29 6.59 23.36
CA TYR A 278 -11.41 6.38 22.21
C TYR A 278 -12.10 6.65 20.87
N PHE A 279 -13.30 6.09 20.64
CA PHE A 279 -14.00 6.19 19.36
C PHE A 279 -14.33 7.62 18.92
N PRO A 280 -14.93 8.47 19.78
CA PRO A 280 -15.17 9.87 19.42
C PRO A 280 -13.87 10.62 19.07
N THR A 281 -12.79 10.32 19.81
CA THR A 281 -11.48 10.97 19.63
C THR A 281 -10.82 10.59 18.32
N VAL A 282 -11.00 9.34 17.85
CA VAL A 282 -10.40 8.87 16.59
C VAL A 282 -11.33 8.92 15.38
N GLY A 283 -12.56 9.46 15.55
CA GLY A 283 -13.49 9.73 14.47
C GLY A 283 -14.05 8.51 13.75
N ILE A 284 -14.13 7.34 14.43
CA ILE A 284 -14.72 6.11 13.88
C ILE A 284 -15.73 5.51 14.85
N GLN A 285 -16.67 4.72 14.34
CA GLN A 285 -17.75 4.16 15.17
C GLN A 285 -17.37 2.89 15.93
N SER A 286 -16.41 2.12 15.42
CA SER A 286 -15.96 0.88 16.04
C SER A 286 -14.56 0.48 15.57
N MET A 287 -13.80 -0.12 16.48
CA MET A 287 -12.51 -0.77 16.21
C MET A 287 -12.25 -1.85 17.27
N ASN A 288 -11.23 -2.66 17.03
CA ASN A 288 -10.79 -3.65 18.00
C ASN A 288 -9.89 -2.97 19.07
N LEU A 289 -10.46 -2.56 20.21
CA LEU A 289 -9.71 -1.98 21.33
C LEU A 289 -8.74 -2.99 21.97
N GLU A 290 -9.01 -4.29 21.84
CA GLU A 290 -8.10 -5.32 22.35
C GLU A 290 -6.77 -5.33 21.60
N ALA A 291 -6.77 -5.02 20.31
CA ALA A 291 -5.55 -4.84 19.53
C ALA A 291 -4.67 -3.71 20.09
N LEU A 292 -5.28 -2.58 20.48
CA LEU A 292 -4.54 -1.49 21.16
C LEU A 292 -3.92 -1.93 22.49
N LYS A 293 -4.68 -2.63 23.31
CA LYS A 293 -4.19 -3.14 24.60
C LYS A 293 -3.01 -4.09 24.41
N GLN A 294 -3.07 -4.96 23.38
CA GLN A 294 -1.98 -5.88 23.05
C GLN A 294 -0.71 -5.11 22.64
N SER A 295 -0.83 -4.07 21.80
CA SER A 295 0.31 -3.22 21.44
C SER A 295 0.92 -2.50 22.63
N VAL A 296 0.08 -1.93 23.52
CA VAL A 296 0.54 -1.29 24.76
C VAL A 296 1.26 -2.28 25.66
N THR A 297 0.67 -3.44 25.92
CA THR A 297 1.27 -4.49 26.76
C THR A 297 2.62 -4.92 26.22
N TYR A 298 2.70 -5.18 24.91
CA TYR A 298 3.95 -5.59 24.25
C TYR A 298 5.07 -4.54 24.40
N LEU A 299 4.74 -3.26 24.25
CA LEU A 299 5.74 -2.19 24.43
C LEU A 299 6.16 -2.03 25.89
N LEU A 300 5.23 -2.15 26.85
CA LEU A 300 5.53 -2.11 28.28
C LEU A 300 6.47 -3.25 28.73
N GLU A 301 6.44 -4.40 28.05
CA GLU A 301 7.39 -5.50 28.27
C GLU A 301 8.83 -5.13 27.87
N GLY A 302 9.04 -4.07 27.08
CA GLY A 302 10.35 -3.51 26.81
C GLY A 302 11.18 -4.25 25.75
N HIS A 303 10.54 -4.83 24.76
CA HIS A 303 11.22 -5.55 23.65
C HIS A 303 12.01 -4.64 22.69
N CYS A 304 11.72 -3.33 22.71
CA CYS A 304 12.50 -2.29 22.01
C CYS A 304 12.46 -0.98 22.82
N ASP A 305 13.22 0.01 22.40
CA ASP A 305 13.04 1.37 22.89
C ASP A 305 11.69 1.94 22.39
N TYR A 306 10.98 2.64 23.28
CA TYR A 306 9.68 3.19 22.92
C TYR A 306 9.33 4.47 23.68
N GLU A 307 8.33 5.17 23.17
CA GLU A 307 7.60 6.24 23.81
C GLU A 307 6.10 6.12 23.51
N PHE A 308 5.26 6.55 24.46
CA PHE A 308 3.85 6.85 24.18
C PHE A 308 3.65 8.34 24.01
N ARG A 309 2.67 8.74 23.19
CA ARG A 309 2.34 10.14 22.92
C ARG A 309 0.85 10.36 22.92
N THR A 310 0.40 11.53 23.39
CA THR A 310 -0.99 11.99 23.22
C THR A 310 -0.99 13.41 22.72
N THR A 311 -1.65 13.69 21.58
CA THR A 311 -1.97 15.05 21.17
C THR A 311 -3.15 15.54 22.00
N CYS A 312 -2.95 16.58 22.79
CA CYS A 312 -3.91 17.10 23.75
C CYS A 312 -4.81 18.17 23.10
N ILE A 313 -6.12 17.94 23.10
CA ILE A 313 -7.16 18.80 22.52
C ILE A 313 -8.25 19.02 23.53
N LYS A 314 -8.69 20.28 23.75
CA LYS A 314 -9.66 20.65 24.79
C LYS A 314 -11.02 19.95 24.63
N GLU A 315 -11.43 19.73 23.38
CA GLU A 315 -12.73 19.12 23.05
C GLU A 315 -12.78 17.61 23.35
N PHE A 316 -11.62 16.97 23.51
CA PHE A 316 -11.54 15.50 23.68
C PHE A 316 -10.90 15.06 24.99
N HIS A 317 -10.10 15.93 25.64
CA HIS A 317 -9.30 15.51 26.80
C HIS A 317 -9.61 16.30 28.06
N THR A 318 -9.83 15.59 29.15
CA THR A 318 -10.02 16.10 30.50
C THR A 318 -8.92 15.56 31.43
N LEU A 319 -8.89 16.03 32.65
CA LEU A 319 -7.96 15.50 33.66
C LEU A 319 -8.30 14.02 34.00
N GLU A 320 -9.57 13.67 34.01
CA GLU A 320 -10.04 12.31 34.26
C GLU A 320 -9.60 11.35 33.15
N ASN A 321 -9.64 11.80 31.88
CA ASN A 321 -9.10 11.00 30.76
C ASN A 321 -7.60 10.77 30.94
N MET A 322 -6.82 11.79 31.33
CA MET A 322 -5.38 11.64 31.56
C MET A 322 -5.07 10.70 32.71
N GLN A 323 -5.87 10.73 33.80
CA GLN A 323 -5.75 9.76 34.87
C GLN A 323 -6.03 8.33 34.42
N ALA A 324 -7.04 8.13 33.60
CA ALA A 324 -7.35 6.82 33.02
C ALA A 324 -6.26 6.31 32.08
N ILE A 325 -5.71 7.19 31.23
CA ILE A 325 -4.55 6.87 30.38
C ILE A 325 -3.35 6.46 31.25
N GLY A 326 -2.98 7.26 32.26
CA GLY A 326 -1.86 6.95 33.15
C GLY A 326 -1.99 5.57 33.81
N LYS A 327 -3.17 5.22 34.28
CA LYS A 327 -3.44 3.89 34.85
C LYS A 327 -3.31 2.78 33.81
N TRP A 328 -3.78 3.01 32.58
CA TRP A 328 -3.73 2.03 31.49
C TRP A 328 -2.30 1.72 31.07
N ILE A 329 -1.45 2.75 30.92
CA ILE A 329 -0.06 2.61 30.49
C ILE A 329 0.92 2.63 31.66
N LYS A 330 0.48 2.25 32.86
CA LYS A 330 1.28 2.28 34.08
C LYS A 330 2.63 1.57 33.92
N GLY A 331 3.69 2.23 34.36
CA GLY A 331 5.06 1.74 34.22
C GLY A 331 5.72 2.10 32.87
N ALA A 332 5.04 2.88 32.02
CA ALA A 332 5.67 3.39 30.81
C ALA A 332 6.86 4.29 31.13
N LYS A 333 8.00 4.04 30.46
CA LYS A 333 9.24 4.78 30.69
C LYS A 333 9.16 6.23 30.23
N ARG A 334 8.49 6.49 29.11
CA ARG A 334 8.41 7.83 28.48
C ARG A 334 7.01 8.08 27.93
N PHE A 335 6.44 9.21 28.27
CA PHE A 335 5.18 9.70 27.75
C PHE A 335 5.27 11.17 27.38
N TYR A 336 4.76 11.51 26.19
CA TYR A 336 4.81 12.86 25.67
C TYR A 336 3.40 13.44 25.48
N LEU A 337 3.13 14.54 26.17
CA LEU A 337 1.96 15.39 25.93
C LEU A 337 2.29 16.36 24.79
N GLN A 338 1.67 16.20 23.64
CA GLN A 338 1.85 17.10 22.49
C GLN A 338 0.71 18.11 22.46
N ASN A 339 1.02 19.40 22.60
CA ASN A 339 -0.03 20.40 22.49
C ASN A 339 -0.54 20.50 21.06
N PHE A 340 -1.87 20.51 20.92
CA PHE A 340 -2.49 20.70 19.61
C PHE A 340 -2.33 22.14 19.14
N VAL A 341 -2.04 22.29 17.86
CA VAL A 341 -1.99 23.59 17.16
C VAL A 341 -2.92 23.50 15.96
N ASP A 342 -3.94 24.34 15.90
CA ASP A 342 -4.83 24.43 14.75
C ASP A 342 -4.06 24.95 13.53
N ARG A 343 -4.11 24.19 12.43
CA ARG A 343 -3.45 24.48 11.17
C ARG A 343 -4.41 24.26 10.01
N PRO A 344 -4.20 24.91 8.85
CA PRO A 344 -5.06 24.71 7.69
C PRO A 344 -5.20 23.24 7.21
N SER A 345 -4.22 22.38 7.55
CA SER A 345 -4.21 20.95 7.22
C SER A 345 -4.99 20.07 8.20
N VAL A 346 -5.58 20.63 9.26
CA VAL A 346 -6.37 19.88 10.24
C VAL A 346 -7.69 19.45 9.62
N LEU A 347 -8.08 18.20 9.86
CA LEU A 347 -9.30 17.63 9.28
C LEU A 347 -10.56 18.39 9.71
N GLN A 348 -10.67 18.73 10.99
CA GLN A 348 -11.75 19.54 11.54
C GLN A 348 -11.20 20.83 12.13
N PRO A 349 -11.38 21.98 11.48
CA PRO A 349 -10.91 23.26 12.01
C PRO A 349 -11.69 23.69 13.26
N GLY A 350 -11.10 24.59 14.04
CA GLY A 350 -11.74 25.19 15.20
C GLY A 350 -11.62 24.39 16.49
N LEU A 351 -10.69 23.44 16.53
CA LEU A 351 -10.30 22.74 17.77
C LEU A 351 -9.21 23.54 18.51
N HIS A 352 -9.10 23.33 19.82
CA HIS A 352 -8.24 24.14 20.67
C HIS A 352 -7.20 23.31 21.43
N GLY A 353 -5.96 23.78 21.45
CA GLY A 353 -4.93 23.30 22.37
C GLY A 353 -5.11 23.82 23.79
N PHE A 354 -4.31 23.31 24.70
CA PHE A 354 -4.28 23.70 26.10
C PHE A 354 -3.24 24.80 26.35
N SER A 355 -3.41 25.56 27.45
CA SER A 355 -2.36 26.40 27.96
C SER A 355 -1.23 25.56 28.60
N LYS A 356 -0.07 26.17 28.78
CA LYS A 356 1.05 25.50 29.46
C LYS A 356 0.68 25.04 30.87
N GLU A 357 -0.03 25.88 31.60
CA GLU A 357 -0.47 25.59 32.99
C GLU A 357 -1.47 24.43 33.03
N GLU A 358 -2.33 24.32 32.04
CA GLU A 358 -3.27 23.19 31.93
C GLU A 358 -2.54 21.89 31.63
N LEU A 359 -1.54 21.91 30.73
CA LEU A 359 -0.71 20.74 30.41
C LEU A 359 0.19 20.31 31.58
N GLU A 360 0.69 21.26 32.38
CA GLU A 360 1.44 20.92 33.61
C GLU A 360 0.57 20.16 34.61
N LYS A 361 -0.72 20.49 34.76
CA LYS A 361 -1.65 19.70 35.58
C LYS A 361 -1.80 18.26 35.06
N PHE A 362 -1.88 18.07 33.73
CA PHE A 362 -1.90 16.75 33.14
C PHE A 362 -0.61 15.98 33.42
N ARG A 363 0.53 16.64 33.27
CA ARG A 363 1.84 16.08 33.56
C ARG A 363 1.96 15.64 35.02
N GLU A 364 1.61 16.50 35.99
CA GLU A 364 1.63 16.18 37.40
C GLU A 364 0.75 14.97 37.73
N CYS A 365 -0.43 14.90 37.15
CA CYS A 365 -1.35 13.78 37.32
C CYS A 365 -0.75 12.47 36.80
N LEU A 366 -0.15 12.46 35.63
CA LEU A 366 0.42 11.29 34.96
C LEU A 366 1.70 10.78 35.66
N LEU A 367 2.47 11.63 36.30
CA LEU A 367 3.68 11.25 37.07
C LEU A 367 3.37 10.36 38.30
N ASN A 368 2.10 10.18 38.69
CA ASN A 368 1.73 9.21 39.69
C ASN A 368 1.85 7.75 39.23
N ASP A 369 1.75 7.51 37.92
CA ASP A 369 1.76 6.17 37.31
C ASP A 369 2.92 5.93 36.35
N LEU A 370 3.57 7.01 35.83
CA LEU A 370 4.58 6.96 34.78
C LEU A 370 5.92 7.49 35.27
N GLU A 371 7.04 6.97 34.71
CA GLU A 371 8.39 7.36 35.14
C GLU A 371 8.78 8.76 34.62
N GLN A 372 8.47 9.05 33.37
CA GLN A 372 8.84 10.32 32.71
C GLN A 372 7.68 10.82 31.85
N VAL A 373 7.29 12.09 32.10
CA VAL A 373 6.26 12.78 31.31
C VAL A 373 6.81 14.14 30.88
N GLU A 374 6.83 14.40 29.58
CA GLU A 374 7.31 15.66 29.00
C GLU A 374 6.23 16.34 28.14
N ILE A 375 6.28 17.65 28.06
CA ILE A 375 5.37 18.47 27.26
C ILE A 375 6.13 18.95 26.01
N ARG A 376 5.50 18.79 24.85
CA ARG A 376 6.02 19.28 23.54
C ARG A 376 5.02 20.27 22.91
N GLY A 377 5.51 21.27 22.21
CA GLY A 377 4.66 22.21 21.45
C GLY A 377 4.06 23.36 22.28
N VAL A 378 4.75 23.80 23.33
CA VAL A 378 4.38 24.95 24.19
C VAL A 378 5.49 25.98 24.20
#